data_a12e40a15ee915b1a399808b1fcaac8a
#
_entry.id   a12e40a15ee915b1a399808b1fcaac8a
#
_cell.length_a   1.000
_cell.length_b   1.000
_cell.length_c   1.000
_cell.angle_alpha   90.00
_cell.angle_beta   90.00
_cell.angle_gamma   90.00
#
_symmetry.space_group_name_H-M   'P 1'
#
loop_
_entity.id
_entity.type
_entity.pdbx_description
1 polymer ?
#
loop_
_entity_poly.entity_id
_entity_poly.type
_entity_poly.pdbx_seq_one_letter_code
_entity_poly.pdbx_strand_id
1 'polypeptide(L)'
;MVAKLSSAFSKSVRSIIDERARGCCELCGMPVESPQYHHRRPRGIGGTKRVETGQAQNALLLHQKCHTRVESNRLEAYESGWLVAQSSDPGDVPVRLWDGWFVLDSLGAREPVSQINDVSQVDVVHSL
;
A
#
# COMPACT_ATOMS: atom_id res chain seq x y z
N MET A 1 22.00 -4.02 13.17
CA MET A 1 21.43 -5.10 12.59
C MET A 1 20.03 -5.30 13.00
N VAL A 2 19.83 -5.53 14.25
CA VAL A 2 18.50 -5.79 14.70
C VAL A 2 17.55 -4.67 14.41
N ALA A 3 17.99 -3.45 14.62
CA ALA A 3 17.14 -2.30 14.41
C ALA A 3 16.67 -2.19 12.97
N LYS A 4 17.49 -2.61 12.04
CA LYS A 4 17.10 -2.56 10.66
C LYS A 4 16.00 -3.54 10.34
N LEU A 5 16.01 -4.67 11.04
CA LEU A 5 15.01 -5.67 10.77
C LEU A 5 13.65 -5.26 11.29
N SER A 6 13.61 -4.40 12.32
CA SER A 6 12.34 -4.04 12.92
C SER A 6 11.46 -3.22 11.99
N SER A 7 12.03 -2.63 10.94
CA SER A 7 11.23 -1.82 10.01
C SER A 7 10.79 -2.59 8.79
N ALA A 8 11.30 -3.79 8.58
CA ALA A 8 10.91 -4.60 7.45
C ALA A 8 9.65 -5.39 7.80
N PHE A 9 8.91 -5.79 6.78
CA PHE A 9 7.78 -6.68 7.02
C PHE A 9 8.33 -8.04 7.44
N SER A 10 7.74 -8.62 8.48
CA SER A 10 8.16 -9.91 8.97
C SER A 10 7.84 -11.00 7.96
N LYS A 11 8.43 -12.16 8.15
CA LYS A 11 8.18 -13.28 7.25
C LYS A 11 6.70 -13.66 7.24
N SER A 12 6.07 -13.66 8.41
CA SER A 12 4.65 -14.01 8.48
C SER A 12 3.79 -12.95 7.79
N VAL A 13 4.13 -11.68 7.90
CA VAL A 13 3.39 -10.63 7.22
C VAL A 13 3.60 -10.74 5.72
N ARG A 14 4.84 -11.02 5.27
CA ARG A 14 5.09 -11.19 3.84
C ARG A 14 4.26 -12.34 3.27
N SER A 15 4.06 -13.41 4.05
CA SER A 15 3.21 -14.50 3.59
C SER A 15 1.77 -14.05 3.39
N ILE A 16 1.27 -13.20 4.26
CA ILE A 16 -0.07 -12.63 4.12
C ILE A 16 -0.15 -11.80 2.84
N ILE A 17 0.86 -10.96 2.61
CA ILE A 17 0.89 -10.12 1.43
C ILE A 17 0.96 -10.97 0.17
N ASP A 18 1.83 -11.97 0.17
CA ASP A 18 1.99 -12.86 -0.99
C ASP A 18 0.68 -13.55 -1.34
N GLU A 19 -0.02 -14.01 -0.33
CA GLU A 19 -1.28 -14.69 -0.54
C GLU A 19 -2.33 -13.75 -1.08
N ARG A 20 -2.38 -12.53 -0.56
CA ARG A 20 -3.34 -11.53 -1.05
C ARG A 20 -3.06 -11.19 -2.50
N ALA A 21 -1.79 -11.05 -2.86
CA ALA A 21 -1.39 -10.66 -4.20
C ALA A 21 -1.39 -11.81 -5.20
N ARG A 22 -1.36 -13.03 -4.69
CA ARG A 22 -1.38 -14.24 -5.54
C ARG A 22 -0.23 -14.27 -6.53
N GLY A 23 0.93 -13.79 -6.11
CA GLY A 23 2.12 -13.82 -6.95
C GLY A 23 2.15 -12.76 -8.03
N CYS A 24 1.25 -11.81 -7.99
CA CYS A 24 1.17 -10.76 -9.01
C CYS A 24 1.40 -9.40 -8.41
N CYS A 25 1.89 -8.48 -9.22
CA CYS A 25 2.03 -7.09 -8.82
C CYS A 25 0.65 -6.51 -8.55
N GLU A 26 0.49 -5.89 -7.40
CA GLU A 26 -0.83 -5.39 -7.03
C GLU A 26 -1.23 -4.14 -7.81
N LEU A 27 -0.26 -3.45 -8.43
CA LEU A 27 -0.60 -2.31 -9.25
C LEU A 27 -0.99 -2.69 -10.67
N CYS A 28 -0.25 -3.56 -11.31
CA CYS A 28 -0.49 -3.85 -12.72
C CYS A 28 -1.03 -5.24 -12.98
N GLY A 29 -1.05 -6.12 -11.99
CA GLY A 29 -1.63 -7.45 -12.13
C GLY A 29 -0.73 -8.47 -12.80
N MET A 30 0.47 -8.10 -13.19
CA MET A 30 1.38 -9.03 -13.86
C MET A 30 2.10 -9.91 -12.85
N PRO A 31 2.43 -11.15 -13.22
CA PRO A 31 3.19 -12.01 -12.32
C PRO A 31 4.54 -11.39 -11.97
N VAL A 32 4.98 -11.64 -10.74
CA VAL A 32 6.23 -11.07 -10.25
C VAL A 32 7.13 -12.18 -9.74
N GLU A 33 8.35 -12.25 -10.28
CA GLU A 33 9.31 -13.23 -9.82
C GLU A 33 10.13 -12.73 -8.64
N SER A 34 10.42 -11.44 -8.62
CA SER A 34 11.19 -10.84 -7.54
C SER A 34 10.38 -9.72 -6.92
N PRO A 35 9.49 -10.06 -6.01
CA PRO A 35 8.59 -9.06 -5.47
C PRO A 35 9.31 -8.08 -4.55
N GLN A 36 8.84 -6.85 -4.57
CA GLN A 36 9.27 -5.82 -3.65
C GLN A 36 8.09 -5.48 -2.76
N TYR A 37 8.35 -5.42 -1.46
CA TYR A 37 7.30 -5.14 -0.49
C TYR A 37 7.38 -3.66 -0.15
N HIS A 38 6.46 -2.90 -0.69
CA HIS A 38 6.46 -1.44 -0.60
C HIS A 38 5.66 -1.01 0.63
N HIS A 39 6.22 -0.08 1.41
CA HIS A 39 5.49 0.52 2.53
C HIS A 39 4.68 1.69 2.00
N ARG A 40 3.36 1.60 2.11
CA ARG A 40 2.50 2.69 1.65
C ARG A 40 2.72 3.94 2.50
N ARG A 41 2.79 3.78 3.82
CA ARG A 41 3.15 4.86 4.73
C ARG A 41 4.56 4.56 5.21
N PRO A 42 5.55 5.34 4.74
CA PRO A 42 6.93 5.10 5.16
C PRO A 42 7.06 5.25 6.66
N ARG A 43 8.04 4.59 7.23
CA ARG A 43 8.22 4.67 8.67
C ARG A 43 8.72 6.03 9.12
N GLY A 44 9.22 6.86 8.20
CA GLY A 44 9.68 8.18 8.55
C GLY A 44 11.09 8.19 9.10
N ILE A 45 11.58 9.39 9.39
CA ILE A 45 12.92 9.58 9.90
C ILE A 45 12.98 9.04 11.32
N GLY A 46 13.98 8.22 11.61
CA GLY A 46 14.15 7.66 12.93
C GLY A 46 13.31 6.43 13.20
N GLY A 47 12.59 5.95 12.21
CA GLY A 47 11.78 4.76 12.34
C GLY A 47 10.42 5.05 12.93
N THR A 48 9.74 4.01 13.39
CA THR A 48 8.39 4.17 13.90
C THR A 48 8.12 3.14 14.98
N LYS A 49 7.22 3.50 15.89
CA LYS A 49 6.72 2.56 16.89
C LYS A 49 5.29 2.17 16.61
N ARG A 50 4.73 2.63 15.49
CA ARG A 50 3.35 2.32 15.16
C ARG A 50 3.28 0.92 14.57
N VAL A 51 2.42 0.10 15.16
CA VAL A 51 2.30 -1.31 14.80
C VAL A 51 1.87 -1.47 13.34
N GLU A 52 0.97 -0.62 12.89
CA GLU A 52 0.42 -0.77 11.54
C GLU A 52 1.44 -0.54 10.44
N THR A 53 2.57 0.08 10.74
CA THR A 53 3.61 0.28 9.73
C THR A 53 4.13 -1.05 9.20
N GLY A 54 4.19 -2.06 10.05
CA GLY A 54 4.67 -3.38 9.65
C GLY A 54 3.58 -4.37 9.33
N GLN A 55 2.35 -3.94 9.20
CA GLN A 55 1.23 -4.84 8.93
C GLN A 55 0.86 -4.84 7.46
N ALA A 56 0.12 -5.86 7.06
CA ALA A 56 -0.17 -6.11 5.64
C ALA A 56 -0.92 -4.97 4.96
N GLN A 57 -1.77 -4.23 5.69
CA GLN A 57 -2.52 -3.16 5.07
C GLN A 57 -1.62 -2.00 4.65
N ASN A 58 -0.42 -1.93 5.19
CA ASN A 58 0.54 -0.89 4.82
C ASN A 58 1.47 -1.35 3.70
N ALA A 59 1.23 -2.51 3.13
CA ALA A 59 2.14 -3.09 2.15
C ALA A 59 1.49 -3.22 0.79
N LEU A 60 2.28 -3.08 -0.24
CA LEU A 60 1.88 -3.48 -1.59
C LEU A 60 3.00 -4.33 -2.17
N LEU A 61 2.63 -5.43 -2.81
CA LEU A 61 3.59 -6.27 -3.50
C LEU A 61 3.72 -5.76 -4.93
N LEU A 62 4.89 -5.30 -5.29
CA LEU A 62 5.13 -4.66 -6.58
C LEU A 62 6.32 -5.27 -7.28
N HIS A 63 6.33 -5.25 -8.61
CA HIS A 63 7.58 -5.46 -9.31
C HIS A 63 8.29 -4.13 -9.40
N GLN A 64 9.57 -4.17 -9.77
CA GLN A 64 10.40 -2.98 -9.69
C GLN A 64 9.88 -1.82 -10.51
N LYS A 65 9.34 -2.08 -11.68
CA LYS A 65 8.83 -1.03 -12.54
C LYS A 65 7.72 -0.24 -11.86
N CYS A 66 6.78 -0.93 -11.23
CA CYS A 66 5.69 -0.25 -10.55
C CYS A 66 6.16 0.44 -9.28
N HIS A 67 7.13 -0.15 -8.59
CA HIS A 67 7.69 0.49 -7.42
C HIS A 67 8.36 1.81 -7.80
N THR A 68 9.09 1.80 -8.93
CA THR A 68 9.72 3.01 -9.44
C THR A 68 8.66 4.05 -9.80
N ARG A 69 7.56 3.63 -10.39
CA ARG A 69 6.47 4.55 -10.72
C ARG A 69 5.92 5.23 -9.47
N VAL A 70 5.71 4.45 -8.42
CA VAL A 70 5.21 5.01 -7.17
C VAL A 70 6.17 6.06 -6.61
N GLU A 71 7.47 5.76 -6.65
CA GLU A 71 8.45 6.66 -6.10
C GLU A 71 8.67 7.90 -6.97
N SER A 72 8.47 7.77 -8.27
CA SER A 72 8.75 8.87 -9.19
C SER A 72 7.56 9.80 -9.38
N ASN A 73 6.35 9.34 -9.14
CA ASN A 73 5.14 10.13 -9.35
C ASN A 73 4.37 10.20 -8.04
N ARG A 74 4.90 10.98 -7.10
CA ARG A 74 4.38 10.96 -5.75
C ARG A 74 2.97 11.50 -5.63
N LEU A 75 2.63 12.52 -6.42
CA LEU A 75 1.27 13.05 -6.39
C LEU A 75 0.27 11.98 -6.79
N GLU A 76 0.53 11.31 -7.90
CA GLU A 76 -0.33 10.21 -8.33
C GLU A 76 -0.37 9.12 -7.26
N ALA A 77 0.75 8.84 -6.64
CA ALA A 77 0.83 7.80 -5.64
C ALA A 77 -0.04 8.12 -4.43
N TYR A 78 -0.02 9.37 -3.98
CA TYR A 78 -0.87 9.78 -2.87
C TYR A 78 -2.35 9.74 -3.26
N GLU A 79 -2.66 10.18 -4.47
CA GLU A 79 -4.05 10.18 -4.94
C GLU A 79 -4.60 8.77 -5.10
N SER A 80 -3.73 7.83 -5.39
CA SER A 80 -4.12 6.44 -5.61
C SER A 80 -4.01 5.57 -4.36
N GLY A 81 -3.56 6.14 -3.26
CA GLY A 81 -3.38 5.37 -2.03
C GLY A 81 -2.17 4.48 -2.03
N TRP A 82 -1.31 4.59 -3.03
CA TRP A 82 -0.05 3.83 -3.05
C TRP A 82 0.95 4.40 -2.06
N LEU A 83 0.80 5.69 -1.74
CA LEU A 83 1.49 6.34 -0.63
C LEU A 83 0.44 6.89 0.31
N VAL A 84 0.73 6.86 1.59
CA VAL A 84 -0.20 7.30 2.63
C VAL A 84 0.53 8.29 3.53
N ALA A 85 -0.13 9.38 3.85
CA ALA A 85 0.46 10.41 4.68
C ALA A 85 0.69 9.90 6.10
N GLN A 86 1.68 10.47 6.77
CA GLN A 86 2.02 10.04 8.12
C GLN A 86 0.86 10.20 9.10
N SER A 87 -0.02 11.14 8.84
CA SER A 87 -1.16 11.40 9.72
C SER A 87 -2.33 10.45 9.50
N SER A 88 -2.26 9.59 8.49
CA SER A 88 -3.37 8.70 8.16
C SER A 88 -3.01 7.27 8.48
N ASP A 89 -4.04 6.46 8.75
CA ASP A 89 -3.87 5.04 8.98
C ASP A 89 -4.03 4.32 7.65
N PRO A 90 -3.05 3.52 7.21
CA PRO A 90 -3.16 2.85 5.91
C PRO A 90 -4.38 1.95 5.78
N GLY A 91 -4.90 1.42 6.88
CA GLY A 91 -6.11 0.61 6.82
C GLY A 91 -7.35 1.39 6.51
N ASP A 92 -7.30 2.72 6.66
CA ASP A 92 -8.45 3.58 6.40
C ASP A 92 -8.38 4.26 5.02
N VAL A 93 -7.27 4.13 4.32
CA VAL A 93 -7.06 4.83 3.06
C VAL A 93 -7.27 3.89 1.89
N PRO A 94 -8.26 4.16 1.04
CA PRO A 94 -8.47 3.30 -0.14
C PRO A 94 -7.25 3.31 -1.04
N VAL A 95 -7.04 2.21 -1.72
CA VAL A 95 -5.91 2.06 -2.62
C VAL A 95 -6.39 1.54 -3.96
N ARG A 96 -5.87 2.12 -5.03
CA ARG A 96 -6.20 1.70 -6.39
C ARG A 96 -5.26 0.60 -6.82
N LEU A 97 -5.81 -0.60 -6.99
CA LEU A 97 -5.05 -1.76 -7.45
C LEU A 97 -5.45 -2.04 -8.89
N TRP A 98 -4.78 -3.02 -9.52
CA TRP A 98 -5.03 -3.30 -10.93
C TRP A 98 -6.49 -3.65 -11.23
N ASP A 99 -7.19 -4.20 -10.25
CA ASP A 99 -8.56 -4.65 -10.44
C ASP A 99 -9.59 -3.84 -9.66
N GLY A 100 -9.24 -2.65 -9.19
CA GLY A 100 -10.23 -1.79 -8.55
C GLY A 100 -9.71 -1.09 -7.33
N TRP A 101 -10.60 -0.44 -6.60
CA TRP A 101 -10.28 0.27 -5.37
C TRP A 101 -10.67 -0.58 -4.17
N PHE A 102 -9.80 -0.63 -3.20
CA PHE A 102 -10.00 -1.49 -2.04
C PHE A 102 -9.49 -0.83 -0.77
N VAL A 103 -10.02 -1.30 0.36
CA VAL A 103 -9.43 -1.02 1.65
C VAL A 103 -8.82 -2.34 2.12
N LEU A 104 -7.61 -2.29 2.64
CA LEU A 104 -6.86 -3.47 3.04
C LEU A 104 -6.83 -3.61 4.54
N ASP A 105 -6.79 -4.84 5.04
CA ASP A 105 -6.67 -5.06 6.47
C ASP A 105 -5.43 -5.90 6.80
N SER A 106 -5.18 -6.08 8.08
CA SER A 106 -3.97 -6.76 8.53
C SER A 106 -4.01 -8.27 8.31
N LEU A 107 -5.19 -8.81 8.04
CA LEU A 107 -5.33 -10.25 7.82
C LEU A 107 -5.24 -10.65 6.36
N GLY A 108 -5.06 -9.66 5.49
CA GLY A 108 -4.92 -9.92 4.06
C GLY A 108 -6.20 -9.79 3.26
N ALA A 109 -7.26 -9.31 3.87
CA ALA A 109 -8.51 -9.12 3.13
C ALA A 109 -8.48 -7.83 2.33
N ARG A 110 -9.20 -7.81 1.22
CA ARG A 110 -9.40 -6.63 0.40
C ARG A 110 -10.89 -6.38 0.32
N GLU A 111 -11.30 -5.20 0.78
CA GLU A 111 -12.71 -4.85 0.77
C GLU A 111 -12.95 -3.88 -0.38
N PRO A 112 -13.76 -4.21 -1.37
CA PRO A 112 -14.02 -3.28 -2.48
C PRO A 112 -14.66 -1.99 -1.98
N VAL A 113 -14.25 -0.87 -2.58
CA VAL A 113 -14.80 0.42 -2.23
C VAL A 113 -15.61 0.92 -3.40
N SER A 114 -16.93 0.85 -3.27
CA SER A 114 -17.81 1.25 -4.37
C SER A 114 -18.10 2.73 -4.37
N GLN A 115 -17.76 3.43 -3.29
CA GLN A 115 -18.07 4.84 -3.16
C GLN A 115 -16.87 5.74 -3.37
N ILE A 116 -15.81 5.19 -3.95
CA ILE A 116 -14.58 5.96 -4.10
C ILE A 116 -14.79 7.19 -4.97
N ASN A 117 -15.65 7.10 -5.96
CA ASN A 117 -15.90 8.23 -6.83
C ASN A 117 -16.54 9.38 -6.09
N ASP A 118 -17.40 9.06 -5.15
CA ASP A 118 -18.00 10.10 -4.34
C ASP A 118 -16.96 10.80 -3.49
N VAL A 119 -16.05 10.03 -2.97
CA VAL A 119 -14.98 10.58 -2.18
C VAL A 119 -14.10 11.48 -3.02
N SER A 120 -13.79 11.05 -4.22
CA SER A 120 -12.98 11.85 -5.11
C SER A 120 -13.65 13.14 -5.47
N GLN A 121 -14.95 13.08 -5.67
CA GLN A 121 -15.67 14.25 -6.08
C GLN A 121 -15.75 15.25 -4.97
N VAL A 122 -15.78 14.79 -3.78
CA VAL A 122 -15.81 15.68 -2.68
C VAL A 122 -14.58 16.49 -2.61
N ASP A 123 -13.55 15.87 -2.97
CA ASP A 123 -12.36 16.54 -2.95
C ASP A 123 -12.21 17.43 -3.99
N VAL A 124 -12.69 16.98 -4.81
CA VAL A 124 -12.53 17.63 -5.85
C VAL A 124 -13.30 18.58 -6.04
N VAL A 125 -13.76 18.17 -5.54
CA VAL A 125 -14.44 18.67 -5.68
C VAL A 125 -14.21 19.54 -5.34
N HIS A 126 -13.65 18.87 -5.17
CA HIS A 126 -13.67 19.28 -5.08
C HIS A 126 -13.04 19.95 -5.34
N SER A 127 -12.78 19.76 -5.52
CA SER A 127 -12.57 20.12 -5.85
C SER A 127 -12.50 20.62 -6.45
N LEU A 128 -12.49 20.43 -6.58
CA LEU A 128 -12.86 20.66 -7.05
C LEU A 128 -12.99 21.22 -7.22
#